data_77832ade3705875e64e52ba67a74e65a
#
_entry.id   77832ade3705875e64e52ba67a74e65a
#
_cell.length_a   1.000
_cell.length_b   1.000
_cell.length_c   1.000
_cell.angle_alpha   90.00
_cell.angle_beta   90.00
_cell.angle_gamma   90.00
#
_symmetry.space_group_name_H-M   'P 1'
#
loop_
_entity.id
_entity.type
_entity.pdbx_description
1 polymer ?
#
loop_
_entity_poly.entity_id
_entity_poly.type
_entity_poly.pdbx_seq_one_letter_code
_entity_poly.pdbx_strand_id
1 'polypeptide(L)'
;RPSALENVYDQSFSNPPFFDPAAVRAPAPGKEKAYLAETPLKAWILFLHHVTKPGGRITLVHRAAALADLLELLNPRTGEIEVLPIRPTPGAAAGRVLIRARKGLRRGPVTLYDGIALHDVAGGPFSTRAAACFEGAALEWR
;
A
#
# COMPACT_ATOMS: atom_id res chain seq x y z
N ARG A 1 -21.86 -4.19 18.68
CA ARG A 1 -21.54 -5.61 18.49
C ARG A 1 -20.19 -5.77 17.82
N PRO A 2 -19.29 -6.60 18.33
CA PRO A 2 -18.10 -6.94 17.58
C PRO A 2 -18.49 -7.59 16.26
N SER A 3 -17.85 -7.17 15.18
CA SER A 3 -18.01 -7.83 13.90
C SER A 3 -17.39 -9.22 13.95
N ALA A 4 -18.00 -10.21 13.29
CA ALA A 4 -17.44 -11.56 13.16
C ALA A 4 -16.06 -11.57 12.48
N LEU A 5 -15.71 -10.50 11.78
CA LEU A 5 -14.42 -10.36 11.09
C LEU A 5 -13.40 -9.55 11.88
N GLU A 6 -13.76 -9.04 13.05
CA GLU A 6 -12.84 -8.23 13.85
C GLU A 6 -11.71 -9.08 14.43
N ASN A 7 -10.48 -8.66 14.18
CA ASN A 7 -9.27 -9.32 14.72
C ASN A 7 -9.16 -10.82 14.39
N VAL A 8 -9.49 -11.21 13.18
CA VAL A 8 -9.52 -12.62 12.76
C VAL A 8 -8.20 -13.08 12.14
N TYR A 9 -7.54 -12.22 11.38
CA TYR A 9 -6.42 -12.63 10.55
C TYR A 9 -5.08 -12.16 11.09
N ASP A 10 -4.05 -13.02 11.00
CA ASP A 10 -2.67 -12.68 11.35
C ASP A 10 -2.05 -11.73 10.32
N GLN A 11 -2.48 -11.85 9.07
CA GLN A 11 -2.02 -11.01 7.97
C GLN A 11 -3.19 -10.66 7.06
N SER A 12 -3.18 -9.45 6.56
CA SER A 12 -4.09 -9.00 5.52
C SER A 12 -3.32 -8.35 4.39
N PHE A 13 -3.79 -8.53 3.19
CA PHE A 13 -3.18 -7.99 1.98
C PHE A 13 -4.27 -7.42 1.07
N SER A 14 -3.96 -6.30 0.43
CA SER A 14 -4.87 -5.73 -0.56
C SER A 14 -4.14 -4.98 -1.66
N ASN A 15 -4.73 -5.04 -2.84
CA ASN A 15 -4.46 -4.15 -3.95
C ASN A 15 -5.69 -3.27 -4.13
N PRO A 16 -5.83 -2.17 -3.36
CA PRO A 16 -7.04 -1.35 -3.42
C PRO A 16 -7.27 -0.80 -4.82
N PRO A 17 -8.54 -0.64 -5.22
CA PRO A 17 -8.83 -0.04 -6.51
C PRO A 17 -8.24 1.37 -6.56
N PHE A 18 -7.61 1.67 -7.69
CA PHE A 18 -7.09 3.00 -7.94
C PHE A 18 -8.23 3.96 -8.26
N PHE A 19 -8.23 5.08 -7.58
CA PHE A 19 -9.14 6.17 -7.82
C PHE A 19 -8.37 7.39 -8.32
N ASP A 20 -8.63 7.78 -9.57
CA ASP A 20 -8.06 8.98 -10.15
C ASP A 20 -9.10 10.11 -10.08
N PRO A 21 -8.88 11.13 -9.23
CA PRO A 21 -9.81 12.26 -9.14
C PRO A 21 -9.99 12.98 -10.47
N ALA A 22 -8.99 12.95 -11.36
CA ALA A 22 -9.06 13.59 -12.67
C ALA A 22 -9.89 12.78 -13.69
N ALA A 23 -10.02 11.47 -13.49
CA ALA A 23 -10.77 10.58 -14.38
C ALA A 23 -12.24 10.44 -13.96
N VAL A 24 -12.62 10.94 -12.80
CA VAL A 24 -13.95 10.81 -12.23
C VAL A 24 -14.67 12.15 -12.31
N ARG A 25 -16.00 12.08 -12.54
CA ARG A 25 -16.84 13.27 -12.56
C ARG A 25 -16.68 14.05 -11.24
N ALA A 26 -16.37 15.34 -11.35
CA ALA A 26 -16.19 16.21 -10.22
C ALA A 26 -17.43 16.13 -9.28
N PRO A 27 -17.23 16.01 -7.95
CA PRO A 27 -18.34 16.08 -7.01
C PRO A 27 -19.04 17.44 -7.09
N ALA A 28 -20.31 17.46 -6.69
CA ALA A 28 -21.06 18.72 -6.65
C ALA A 28 -20.36 19.76 -5.77
N PRO A 29 -20.46 21.06 -6.13
CA PRO A 29 -19.87 22.13 -5.34
C PRO A 29 -20.25 22.02 -3.85
N GLY A 30 -19.27 22.16 -2.95
CA GLY A 30 -19.45 22.05 -1.52
C GLY A 30 -19.31 20.64 -0.95
N LYS A 31 -19.18 19.62 -1.80
CA LYS A 31 -19.01 18.22 -1.38
C LYS A 31 -17.59 17.69 -1.55
N GLU A 32 -16.68 18.48 -2.10
CA GLU A 32 -15.32 18.05 -2.39
C GLU A 32 -14.58 17.59 -1.14
N LYS A 33 -14.73 18.33 -0.05
CA LYS A 33 -14.06 18.01 1.21
C LYS A 33 -14.58 16.71 1.81
N ALA A 34 -15.90 16.50 1.82
CA ALA A 34 -16.50 15.26 2.31
C ALA A 34 -16.13 14.07 1.41
N TYR A 35 -16.12 14.28 0.12
CA TYR A 35 -15.74 13.28 -0.87
C TYR A 35 -14.29 12.81 -0.70
N LEU A 36 -13.35 13.74 -0.49
CA LEU A 36 -11.94 13.41 -0.24
C LEU A 36 -11.71 12.75 1.11
N ALA A 37 -12.50 13.11 2.14
CA ALA A 37 -12.39 12.53 3.48
C ALA A 37 -12.87 11.08 3.53
N GLU A 38 -13.77 10.68 2.62
CA GLU A 38 -14.32 9.33 2.53
C GLU A 38 -13.78 8.57 1.31
N THR A 39 -12.49 8.72 1.05
CA THR A 39 -11.87 8.04 -0.10
C THR A 39 -11.96 6.53 0.04
N PRO A 40 -12.08 5.79 -1.09
CA PRO A 40 -12.01 4.34 -1.08
C PRO A 40 -10.75 3.80 -0.38
N LEU A 41 -9.63 4.49 -0.51
CA LEU A 41 -8.38 4.11 0.15
C LEU A 41 -8.52 4.07 1.67
N LYS A 42 -9.14 5.10 2.26
CA LYS A 42 -9.37 5.14 3.71
C LYS A 42 -10.26 3.97 4.15
N ALA A 43 -11.34 3.72 3.43
CA ALA A 43 -12.25 2.61 3.73
C ALA A 43 -11.53 1.26 3.67
N TRP A 44 -10.68 1.05 2.67
CA TRP A 44 -9.88 -0.17 2.54
C TRP A 44 -8.89 -0.35 3.68
N ILE A 45 -8.17 0.69 4.06
CA ILE A 45 -7.21 0.64 5.17
C ILE A 45 -7.92 0.38 6.50
N LEU A 46 -9.04 1.05 6.75
CA LEU A 46 -9.83 0.80 7.96
C LEU A 46 -10.37 -0.62 8.02
N PHE A 47 -10.79 -1.18 6.89
CA PHE A 47 -11.24 -2.56 6.81
C PHE A 47 -10.09 -3.53 7.10
N LEU A 48 -8.94 -3.37 6.47
CA LEU A 48 -7.78 -4.22 6.73
C LEU A 48 -7.33 -4.14 8.18
N HIS A 49 -7.32 -2.95 8.75
CA HIS A 49 -7.02 -2.76 10.15
C HIS A 49 -8.03 -3.48 11.06
N HIS A 50 -9.31 -3.41 10.72
CA HIS A 50 -10.37 -4.06 11.47
C HIS A 50 -10.22 -5.59 11.51
N VAL A 51 -9.95 -6.20 10.36
CA VAL A 51 -9.88 -7.67 10.26
C VAL A 51 -8.55 -8.26 10.75
N THR A 52 -7.51 -7.45 10.87
CA THR A 52 -6.18 -7.91 11.28
C THR A 52 -6.08 -7.91 12.80
N LYS A 53 -5.49 -8.95 13.37
CA LYS A 53 -5.23 -9.05 14.80
C LYS A 53 -4.23 -7.98 15.27
N PRO A 54 -4.31 -7.53 16.54
CA PRO A 54 -3.24 -6.74 17.12
C PRO A 54 -1.88 -7.43 16.96
N GLY A 55 -0.86 -6.69 16.52
CA GLY A 55 0.45 -7.23 16.16
C GLY A 55 0.51 -7.89 14.79
N GLY A 56 -0.62 -8.10 14.14
CA GLY A 56 -0.70 -8.64 12.80
C GLY A 56 -0.23 -7.66 11.73
N ARG A 57 0.06 -8.18 10.55
CA ARG A 57 0.64 -7.40 9.45
C ARG A 57 -0.41 -7.05 8.40
N ILE A 58 -0.39 -5.79 7.98
CA ILE A 58 -1.19 -5.27 6.88
C ILE A 58 -0.24 -4.95 5.74
N THR A 59 -0.53 -5.43 4.54
CA THR A 59 0.28 -5.17 3.35
C THR A 59 -0.61 -4.64 2.23
N LEU A 60 -0.16 -3.59 1.57
CA LEU A 60 -0.87 -2.96 0.46
C LEU A 60 0.09 -2.76 -0.71
N VAL A 61 -0.41 -2.96 -1.91
CA VAL A 61 0.23 -2.45 -3.12
C VAL A 61 -0.63 -1.30 -3.66
N HIS A 62 0.00 -0.19 -3.99
CA HIS A 62 -0.72 0.97 -4.50
C HIS A 62 0.21 1.88 -5.32
N ARG A 63 -0.36 2.91 -5.92
CA ARG A 63 0.46 3.87 -6.68
C ARG A 63 1.39 4.64 -5.76
N ALA A 64 2.62 4.84 -6.21
CA ALA A 64 3.59 5.63 -5.46
C ALA A 64 3.13 7.06 -5.21
N ALA A 65 2.36 7.64 -6.14
CA ALA A 65 1.79 8.98 -5.97
C ALA A 65 0.86 9.12 -4.76
N ALA A 66 0.29 8.03 -4.27
CA ALA A 66 -0.58 8.01 -3.10
C ALA A 66 0.19 7.76 -1.78
N LEU A 67 1.51 7.73 -1.80
CA LEU A 67 2.32 7.35 -0.63
C LEU A 67 2.05 8.26 0.59
N ALA A 68 1.89 9.56 0.38
CA ALA A 68 1.61 10.48 1.47
C ALA A 68 0.28 10.13 2.16
N ASP A 69 -0.76 9.83 1.39
CA ASP A 69 -2.07 9.45 1.93
C ASP A 69 -2.01 8.10 2.63
N LEU A 70 -1.28 7.13 2.06
CA LEU A 70 -1.06 5.82 2.70
C LEU A 70 -0.41 5.97 4.07
N LEU A 71 0.65 6.75 4.16
CA LEU A 71 1.35 7.00 5.42
C LEU A 71 0.48 7.74 6.43
N GLU A 72 -0.27 8.73 5.99
CA GLU A 72 -1.19 9.48 6.85
C GLU A 72 -2.26 8.58 7.45
N LEU A 73 -2.79 7.63 6.67
CA LEU A 73 -3.81 6.69 7.13
C LEU A 73 -3.25 5.57 8.02
N LEU A 74 -2.05 5.07 7.71
CA LEU A 74 -1.44 3.97 8.46
C LEU A 74 -0.77 4.42 9.76
N ASN A 75 -0.14 5.57 9.74
CA ASN A 75 0.71 6.04 10.83
C ASN A 75 0.00 6.16 12.20
N PRO A 76 -1.26 6.61 12.30
CA PRO A 76 -1.96 6.67 13.58
C PRO A 76 -2.36 5.30 14.15
N ARG A 77 -2.35 4.25 13.34
CA ARG A 77 -2.95 2.95 13.66
C ARG A 77 -1.95 1.81 13.72
N THR A 78 -0.75 2.04 13.24
CA THR A 78 0.24 0.97 13.03
C THR A 78 1.64 1.45 13.43
N GLY A 79 2.54 0.49 13.53
CA GLY A 79 3.98 0.72 13.65
C GLY A 79 4.76 -0.18 12.70
N GLU A 80 6.07 -0.09 12.75
CA GLU A 80 6.97 -0.84 11.86
C GLU A 80 6.58 -0.70 10.38
N ILE A 81 6.32 0.52 9.94
CA ILE A 81 5.96 0.79 8.55
C ILE A 81 7.19 0.62 7.67
N GLU A 82 7.05 -0.17 6.63
CA GLU A 82 8.10 -0.44 5.65
C GLU A 82 7.55 -0.16 4.25
N VAL A 83 8.35 0.51 3.42
CA VAL A 83 7.98 0.89 2.06
C VAL A 83 8.98 0.31 1.09
N LEU A 84 8.50 -0.45 0.12
CA LEU A 84 9.31 -1.04 -0.94
C LEU A 84 8.86 -0.45 -2.28
N PRO A 85 9.66 0.46 -2.87
CA PRO A 85 9.35 1.02 -4.18
C PRO A 85 9.42 -0.02 -5.30
N ILE A 86 8.52 0.10 -6.25
CA ILE A 86 8.51 -0.70 -7.48
C ILE A 86 8.71 0.25 -8.65
N ARG A 87 9.87 0.14 -9.31
CA ARG A 87 10.28 1.00 -10.42
C ARG A 87 10.09 0.28 -11.75
N PRO A 88 9.75 0.99 -12.82
CA PRO A 88 9.71 0.37 -14.15
C PRO A 88 11.10 -0.08 -14.61
N THR A 89 12.12 0.74 -14.37
CA THR A 89 13.53 0.46 -14.71
C THR A 89 14.43 1.00 -13.59
N PRO A 90 15.70 0.55 -13.49
CA PRO A 90 16.65 1.12 -12.54
C PRO A 90 16.80 2.63 -12.73
N GLY A 91 16.84 3.37 -11.63
CA GLY A 91 16.99 4.82 -11.64
C GLY A 91 15.73 5.62 -11.98
N ALA A 92 14.67 4.97 -12.44
CA ALA A 92 13.39 5.64 -12.68
C ALA A 92 12.62 5.89 -11.37
N ALA A 93 11.75 6.88 -11.38
CA ALA A 93 10.83 7.08 -10.27
C ALA A 93 9.89 5.86 -10.14
N ALA A 94 9.61 5.46 -8.90
CA ALA A 94 8.70 4.36 -8.66
C ALA A 94 7.28 4.72 -9.08
N GLY A 95 6.63 3.83 -9.82
CA GLY A 95 5.23 3.97 -10.19
C GLY A 95 4.30 3.37 -9.14
N ARG A 96 4.77 2.36 -8.41
CA ARG A 96 4.03 1.67 -7.34
C ARG A 96 4.89 1.50 -6.12
N VAL A 97 4.24 1.25 -5.00
CA VAL A 97 4.88 0.87 -3.74
C VAL A 97 4.17 -0.34 -3.15
N LEU A 98 4.96 -1.23 -2.54
CA LEU A 98 4.46 -2.13 -1.52
C LEU A 98 4.69 -1.46 -0.18
N ILE A 99 3.67 -1.42 0.64
CA ILE A 99 3.77 -0.89 1.99
C ILE A 99 3.21 -1.91 2.97
N ARG A 100 3.92 -2.15 4.05
CA ARG A 100 3.45 -3.03 5.11
C ARG A 100 3.66 -2.38 6.47
N ALA A 101 2.79 -2.75 7.40
CA ALA A 101 2.81 -2.21 8.75
C ALA A 101 2.19 -3.23 9.70
N ARG A 102 2.41 -3.05 11.00
CA ARG A 102 1.83 -3.92 12.02
C ARG A 102 0.81 -3.16 12.85
N LYS A 103 -0.38 -3.74 12.98
CA LYS A 103 -1.48 -3.16 13.75
C LYS A 103 -1.12 -3.08 15.23
N GLY A 104 -1.45 -1.95 15.84
CA GLY A 104 -1.38 -1.78 17.29
C GLY A 104 0.01 -1.58 17.86
N LEU A 105 1.05 -1.54 17.03
CA LEU A 105 2.38 -1.19 17.47
C LEU A 105 2.54 0.32 17.59
N ARG A 106 3.49 0.74 18.44
CA ARG A 106 3.82 2.15 18.56
C ARG A 106 4.28 2.73 17.24
N ARG A 107 3.82 3.94 16.97
CA ARG A 107 4.38 4.78 15.91
C ARG A 107 5.89 4.89 16.07
N GLY A 108 6.60 4.64 15.00
CA GLY A 108 8.06 4.66 14.97
C GLY A 108 8.58 5.10 13.61
N PRO A 109 9.86 4.92 13.35
CA PRO A 109 10.47 5.28 12.06
C PRO A 109 9.88 4.44 10.93
N VAL A 110 9.83 5.02 9.74
CA VAL A 110 9.49 4.33 8.51
C VAL A 110 10.77 3.83 7.86
N THR A 111 10.80 2.57 7.42
CA THR A 111 11.91 2.03 6.64
C THR A 111 11.58 2.15 5.16
N LEU A 112 12.44 2.82 4.42
CA LEU A 112 12.33 2.96 2.97
C LEU A 112 13.43 2.13 2.33
N TYR A 113 13.04 1.08 1.60
CA TYR A 113 13.96 0.19 0.92
C TYR A 113 14.35 0.73 -0.45
N ASP A 114 15.42 0.18 -1.03
CA ASP A 114 15.79 0.46 -2.42
C ASP A 114 14.70 -0.01 -3.38
N GLY A 115 14.15 -1.18 -3.11
CA GLY A 115 13.03 -1.71 -3.85
C GLY A 115 13.42 -2.59 -5.02
N ILE A 116 12.54 -2.69 -6.01
CA ILE A 116 12.71 -3.56 -7.16
C ILE A 116 12.44 -2.80 -8.46
N ALA A 117 13.25 -3.06 -9.49
CA ALA A 117 12.97 -2.65 -10.85
C ALA A 117 12.30 -3.81 -11.61
N LEU A 118 11.20 -3.53 -12.31
CA LEU A 118 10.48 -4.57 -13.06
C LEU A 118 11.24 -5.00 -14.32
N HIS A 119 11.94 -4.08 -14.97
CA HIS A 119 12.72 -4.32 -16.18
C HIS A 119 14.10 -3.72 -16.01
N ASP A 120 15.11 -4.35 -16.60
CA ASP A 120 16.46 -3.79 -16.62
C ASP A 120 16.58 -2.64 -17.63
N VAL A 121 15.81 -2.72 -18.70
CA VAL A 121 15.73 -1.72 -19.79
C VAL A 121 14.28 -1.50 -20.16
N ALA A 122 13.94 -0.27 -20.54
CA ALA A 122 12.60 0.08 -21.00
C ALA A 122 12.22 -0.75 -22.23
N GLY A 123 11.03 -1.37 -22.20
CA GLY A 123 10.53 -2.24 -23.27
C GLY A 123 11.16 -3.64 -23.30
N GLY A 124 12.10 -3.94 -22.41
CA GLY A 124 12.73 -5.25 -22.30
C GLY A 124 11.92 -6.24 -21.47
N PRO A 125 12.44 -7.46 -21.30
CA PRO A 125 11.82 -8.46 -20.45
C PRO A 125 11.87 -8.05 -18.97
N PHE A 126 11.13 -8.76 -18.13
CA PHE A 126 11.21 -8.56 -16.69
C PHE A 126 12.64 -8.80 -16.17
N SER A 127 13.06 -8.02 -15.19
CA SER A 127 14.32 -8.25 -14.51
C SER A 127 14.33 -9.65 -13.89
N THR A 128 15.51 -10.21 -13.65
CA THR A 128 15.65 -11.54 -13.04
C THR A 128 14.90 -11.64 -11.72
N ARG A 129 15.00 -10.62 -10.88
CA ARG A 129 14.33 -10.58 -9.59
C ARG A 129 12.81 -10.51 -9.72
N ALA A 130 12.30 -9.68 -10.63
CA ALA A 130 10.87 -9.59 -10.90
C ALA A 130 10.32 -10.89 -11.47
N ALA A 131 11.00 -11.47 -12.46
CA ALA A 131 10.61 -12.74 -13.06
C ALA A 131 10.55 -13.86 -12.02
N ALA A 132 11.53 -13.93 -11.12
CA ALA A 132 11.55 -14.92 -10.04
C ALA A 132 10.34 -14.78 -9.12
N CYS A 133 9.96 -13.56 -8.77
CA CYS A 133 8.76 -13.30 -7.95
C CYS A 133 7.48 -13.76 -8.66
N PHE A 134 7.36 -13.51 -9.97
CA PHE A 134 6.20 -13.96 -10.74
C PHE A 134 6.14 -15.49 -10.85
N GLU A 135 7.26 -16.18 -10.73
CA GLU A 135 7.34 -17.64 -10.71
C GLU A 135 7.18 -18.23 -9.30
N GLY A 136 6.89 -17.40 -8.30
CA GLY A 136 6.60 -17.85 -6.95
C GLY A 136 7.73 -17.71 -5.94
N ALA A 137 8.86 -17.11 -6.30
CA ALA A 137 9.92 -16.82 -5.34
C ALA A 137 9.47 -15.77 -4.33
N ALA A 138 9.92 -15.89 -3.09
CA ALA A 138 9.65 -14.90 -2.07
C ALA A 138 10.32 -13.55 -2.41
N LEU A 139 9.59 -12.47 -2.21
CA LEU A 139 10.13 -11.12 -2.38
C LEU A 139 10.92 -10.73 -1.13
N GLU A 140 12.22 -10.48 -1.30
CA GLU A 140 13.02 -9.88 -0.23
C GLU A 140 12.77 -8.39 -0.16
N TRP A 141 12.51 -7.91 1.05
CA TRP A 141 12.36 -6.49 1.32
C TRP A 141 13.73 -5.85 1.57
N ARG A 142 14.24 -5.19 0.57
CA ARG A 142 15.54 -4.53 0.61
C ARG A 142 15.62 -3.32 -0.31
#